data_6eea92ea16765b0f10b28ad2f2cd8a7e
#
_entry.id   6eea92ea16765b0f10b28ad2f2cd8a7e
#
_cell.length_a   1.000
_cell.length_b   1.000
_cell.length_c   1.000
_cell.angle_alpha   90.00
_cell.angle_beta   90.00
_cell.angle_gamma   90.00
#
_symmetry.space_group_name_H-M   'P 1'
#
loop_
_entity.id
_entity.type
_entity.pdbx_description
1 polymer ?
#
loop_
_entity_poly.entity_id
_entity_poly.type
_entity_poly.pdbx_seq_one_letter_code
_entity_poly.pdbx_strand_id
1 'polypeptide(L)'
;MNFGFGIPIRGPLANMESISEIVKGGEELGFNIVTVSDHIVVPHSIKSTYPYNESGEFAGQEEGGACLEQLTTLMAIASVTKNIRLLTSVMVLPHRSPIMTAKILATIDVLSKGRLTLGCGVGWMREEFEAISAPNFDERGQVGSEYLKIFKELWTNENPSFSGDYESFNNIFFAPKPVQKPHPPIWVGGESAPALKRAASLGDCWYPIGSNPRFPLDNHDRLRARISRLHGFAEEFGRDPNEIDLAYSASWFETSPNQKREKWFIGSPDEVTEDIAQIKELGVNHLVLSFPGTSTSEILDKMSYFSDKVMPQFK
;
A
#
# COMPACT_ATOMS: atom_id res chain seq x y z
N MET A 1 7.08 8.85 13.82
CA MET A 1 6.74 7.65 13.04
C MET A 1 5.24 7.60 12.84
N ASN A 2 4.75 7.39 11.62
CA ASN A 2 3.33 7.16 11.37
C ASN A 2 3.05 5.66 11.33
N PHE A 3 2.04 5.21 12.07
CA PHE A 3 1.65 3.80 12.12
C PHE A 3 0.37 3.56 11.35
N GLY A 4 0.37 2.48 10.55
CA GLY A 4 -0.78 2.04 9.77
C GLY A 4 -1.15 0.59 10.05
N PHE A 5 -2.38 0.25 9.71
CA PHE A 5 -2.86 -1.13 9.81
C PHE A 5 -3.74 -1.52 8.62
N GLY A 6 -3.72 -2.82 8.30
CA GLY A 6 -4.60 -3.42 7.30
C GLY A 6 -5.93 -3.84 7.90
N ILE A 7 -7.01 -3.73 7.11
CA ILE A 7 -8.31 -4.26 7.49
C ILE A 7 -8.59 -5.61 6.82
N PRO A 8 -9.44 -6.46 7.41
CA PRO A 8 -9.92 -7.67 6.76
C PRO A 8 -10.86 -7.30 5.60
N ILE A 9 -10.50 -7.69 4.39
CA ILE A 9 -11.34 -7.56 3.17
C ILE A 9 -11.88 -8.89 2.70
N ARG A 10 -11.63 -9.96 3.47
CA ARG A 10 -12.05 -11.34 3.24
C ARG A 10 -12.55 -11.95 4.54
N GLY A 11 -13.28 -13.05 4.42
CA GLY A 11 -13.79 -13.81 5.55
C GLY A 11 -14.90 -13.13 6.34
N PRO A 12 -15.23 -13.65 7.52
CA PRO A 12 -16.40 -13.21 8.31
C PRO A 12 -16.38 -11.74 8.73
N LEU A 13 -15.19 -11.14 8.86
CA LEU A 13 -15.03 -9.73 9.26
C LEU A 13 -15.04 -8.75 8.07
N ALA A 14 -15.14 -9.24 6.84
CA ALA A 14 -15.26 -8.41 5.64
C ALA A 14 -16.69 -7.87 5.46
N ASN A 15 -17.18 -7.11 6.42
CA ASN A 15 -18.49 -6.47 6.42
C ASN A 15 -18.40 -5.06 7.05
N MET A 16 -19.41 -4.23 6.77
CA MET A 16 -19.36 -2.82 7.16
C MET A 16 -19.34 -2.61 8.68
N GLU A 17 -20.00 -3.47 9.46
CA GLU A 17 -20.04 -3.39 10.92
C GLU A 17 -18.64 -3.59 11.51
N SER A 18 -18.01 -4.73 11.19
CA SER A 18 -16.64 -5.07 11.64
C SER A 18 -15.61 -4.06 11.18
N ILE A 19 -15.65 -3.66 9.90
CA ILE A 19 -14.72 -2.67 9.35
C ILE A 19 -14.88 -1.33 10.07
N SER A 20 -16.12 -0.86 10.28
CA SER A 20 -16.37 0.41 10.97
C SER A 20 -15.86 0.39 12.41
N GLU A 21 -16.05 -0.71 13.13
CA GLU A 21 -15.53 -0.87 14.50
C GLU A 21 -14.00 -0.82 14.52
N ILE A 22 -13.34 -1.60 13.66
CA ILE A 22 -11.86 -1.67 13.60
C ILE A 22 -11.26 -0.31 13.21
N VAL A 23 -11.79 0.37 12.18
CA VAL A 23 -11.18 1.63 11.71
C VAL A 23 -11.39 2.79 12.68
N LYS A 24 -12.54 2.85 13.36
CA LYS A 24 -12.79 3.86 14.42
C LYS A 24 -11.91 3.61 15.63
N GLY A 25 -11.85 2.36 16.09
CA GLY A 25 -10.94 1.98 17.18
C GLY A 25 -9.49 2.27 16.86
N GLY A 26 -9.03 1.95 15.64
CA GLY A 26 -7.69 2.28 15.19
C GLY A 26 -7.39 3.79 15.16
N GLU A 27 -8.35 4.60 14.70
CA GLU A 27 -8.24 6.07 14.73
C GLU A 27 -8.16 6.60 16.17
N GLU A 28 -8.99 6.09 17.09
CA GLU A 28 -8.99 6.46 18.51
C GLU A 28 -7.71 6.05 19.24
N LEU A 29 -7.12 4.90 18.88
CA LEU A 29 -5.84 4.42 19.38
C LEU A 29 -4.63 5.20 18.84
N GLY A 30 -4.84 6.11 17.88
CA GLY A 30 -3.81 7.00 17.36
C GLY A 30 -3.06 6.44 16.14
N PHE A 31 -3.57 5.43 15.46
CA PHE A 31 -3.05 5.04 14.16
C PHE A 31 -3.35 6.11 13.11
N ASN A 32 -2.40 6.30 12.21
CA ASN A 32 -2.42 7.39 11.23
C ASN A 32 -2.92 6.94 9.85
N ILE A 33 -2.84 5.64 9.56
CA ILE A 33 -3.07 5.09 8.21
C ILE A 33 -3.89 3.82 8.32
N VAL A 34 -4.94 3.70 7.50
CA VAL A 34 -5.63 2.43 7.26
C VAL A 34 -5.40 1.98 5.82
N THR A 35 -5.19 0.67 5.63
CA THR A 35 -4.86 0.11 4.32
C THR A 35 -5.87 -0.91 3.85
N VAL A 36 -6.10 -0.94 2.53
CA VAL A 36 -6.96 -1.92 1.84
C VAL A 36 -6.17 -2.54 0.71
N SER A 37 -6.09 -3.87 0.64
CA SER A 37 -5.44 -4.59 -0.46
C SER A 37 -6.35 -4.69 -1.70
N ASP A 38 -5.78 -5.13 -2.83
CA ASP A 38 -6.46 -5.10 -4.13
C ASP A 38 -6.48 -6.46 -4.80
N HIS A 39 -7.69 -6.95 -5.04
CA HIS A 39 -8.00 -8.02 -5.99
C HIS A 39 -9.38 -7.74 -6.58
N ILE A 40 -9.55 -7.95 -7.87
CA ILE A 40 -10.84 -7.82 -8.55
C ILE A 40 -11.52 -9.18 -8.63
N VAL A 41 -10.78 -10.19 -9.01
CA VAL A 41 -11.22 -11.60 -9.01
C VAL A 41 -10.08 -12.50 -8.55
N VAL A 42 -10.43 -13.62 -7.96
CA VAL A 42 -9.46 -14.68 -7.61
C VAL A 42 -9.75 -15.90 -8.46
N PRO A 43 -8.87 -16.26 -9.41
CA PRO A 43 -9.04 -17.44 -10.25
C PRO A 43 -9.05 -18.75 -9.45
N HIS A 44 -9.84 -19.72 -9.90
CA HIS A 44 -9.86 -21.06 -9.28
C HIS A 44 -8.51 -21.80 -9.39
N SER A 45 -7.74 -21.54 -10.43
CA SER A 45 -6.42 -22.12 -10.63
C SER A 45 -5.39 -21.01 -10.82
N ILE A 46 -4.42 -20.95 -9.94
CA ILE A 46 -3.31 -19.98 -9.96
C ILE A 46 -2.02 -20.77 -10.17
N LYS A 47 -1.30 -20.47 -11.26
CA LYS A 47 0.04 -21.00 -11.56
C LYS A 47 1.13 -19.98 -11.24
N SER A 48 0.75 -18.71 -11.16
CA SER A 48 1.63 -17.62 -10.74
C SER A 48 2.08 -17.84 -9.30
N THR A 49 3.36 -17.66 -9.04
CA THR A 49 3.94 -17.78 -7.69
C THR A 49 3.64 -16.51 -6.90
N TYR A 50 3.06 -16.66 -5.71
CA TYR A 50 2.87 -15.54 -4.79
C TYR A 50 4.22 -15.02 -4.27
N PRO A 51 4.52 -13.72 -4.43
CA PRO A 51 5.89 -13.23 -4.20
C PRO A 51 6.22 -12.91 -2.73
N TYR A 52 5.30 -13.05 -1.79
CA TYR A 52 5.46 -12.53 -0.42
C TYR A 52 5.47 -13.60 0.68
N ASN A 53 5.61 -14.88 0.30
CA ASN A 53 5.91 -15.96 1.23
C ASN A 53 6.82 -17.01 0.57
N GLU A 54 7.42 -17.88 1.38
CA GLU A 54 8.35 -18.92 0.91
C GLU A 54 7.65 -20.05 0.16
N SER A 55 6.39 -20.37 0.49
CA SER A 55 5.63 -21.41 -0.21
C SER A 55 5.26 -21.02 -1.63
N GLY A 56 5.17 -19.72 -1.93
CA GLY A 56 4.67 -19.22 -3.21
C GLY A 56 3.17 -19.42 -3.41
N GLU A 57 2.44 -19.87 -2.39
CA GLU A 57 1.01 -20.11 -2.44
C GLU A 57 0.22 -18.89 -1.96
N PHE A 58 -0.89 -18.62 -2.62
CA PHE A 58 -1.78 -17.51 -2.28
C PHE A 58 -3.00 -18.02 -1.51
N ALA A 59 -3.08 -17.70 -0.23
CA ALA A 59 -4.15 -18.15 0.66
C ALA A 59 -5.55 -17.58 0.33
N GLY A 60 -5.65 -16.57 -0.53
CA GLY A 60 -6.93 -15.95 -0.88
C GLY A 60 -7.93 -16.85 -1.64
N GLN A 61 -7.53 -18.07 -2.03
CA GLN A 61 -8.42 -19.07 -2.64
C GLN A 61 -9.27 -19.81 -1.60
N GLU A 62 -8.79 -19.92 -0.36
CA GLU A 62 -9.40 -20.76 0.69
C GLU A 62 -10.84 -20.33 1.03
N GLU A 63 -11.16 -19.05 0.87
CA GLU A 63 -12.48 -18.47 1.15
C GLU A 63 -13.33 -18.27 -0.11
N GLY A 64 -13.13 -19.11 -1.14
CA GLY A 64 -13.84 -18.98 -2.41
C GLY A 64 -13.50 -17.72 -3.20
N GLY A 65 -12.36 -17.09 -2.92
CA GLY A 65 -11.90 -15.90 -3.60
C GLY A 65 -12.66 -14.62 -3.24
N ALA A 66 -13.54 -14.65 -2.24
CA ALA A 66 -14.29 -13.47 -1.80
C ALA A 66 -13.33 -12.35 -1.38
N CYS A 67 -13.54 -11.15 -1.91
CA CYS A 67 -12.73 -9.97 -1.62
C CYS A 67 -13.56 -8.71 -1.86
N LEU A 68 -13.54 -7.78 -0.90
CA LEU A 68 -14.16 -6.47 -1.10
C LEU A 68 -13.33 -5.64 -2.08
N GLU A 69 -14.01 -4.91 -2.98
CA GLU A 69 -13.33 -4.04 -3.94
C GLU A 69 -12.66 -2.85 -3.22
N GLN A 70 -11.42 -2.59 -3.57
CA GLN A 70 -10.52 -1.70 -2.83
C GLN A 70 -11.02 -0.26 -2.71
N LEU A 71 -11.39 0.37 -3.83
CA LEU A 71 -11.71 1.80 -3.85
C LEU A 71 -13.07 2.11 -3.22
N THR A 72 -14.05 1.23 -3.42
CA THR A 72 -15.37 1.33 -2.78
C THR A 72 -15.27 1.11 -1.28
N THR A 73 -14.42 0.17 -0.84
CA THR A 73 -14.13 -0.05 0.59
C THR A 73 -13.44 1.15 1.23
N LEU A 74 -12.45 1.75 0.56
CA LEU A 74 -11.82 2.99 1.06
C LEU A 74 -12.82 4.14 1.19
N MET A 75 -13.77 4.26 0.25
CA MET A 75 -14.81 5.30 0.36
C MET A 75 -15.77 5.04 1.52
N ALA A 76 -16.12 3.78 1.78
CA ALA A 76 -16.91 3.41 2.95
C ALA A 76 -16.17 3.76 4.26
N ILE A 77 -14.88 3.45 4.36
CA ILE A 77 -14.03 3.85 5.50
C ILE A 77 -13.97 5.36 5.65
N ALA A 78 -13.80 6.10 4.55
CA ALA A 78 -13.76 7.56 4.56
C ALA A 78 -15.01 8.18 5.20
N SER A 79 -16.17 7.54 5.02
CA SER A 79 -17.46 8.03 5.52
C SER A 79 -17.63 7.88 7.04
N VAL A 80 -16.90 6.94 7.66
CA VAL A 80 -17.04 6.62 9.10
C VAL A 80 -15.85 7.06 9.96
N THR A 81 -14.80 7.62 9.32
CA THR A 81 -13.57 8.13 9.97
C THR A 81 -13.37 9.61 9.69
N LYS A 82 -12.50 10.29 10.44
CA LYS A 82 -12.32 11.75 10.34
C LYS A 82 -10.91 12.18 9.92
N ASN A 83 -9.87 11.51 10.45
CA ASN A 83 -8.49 11.97 10.36
C ASN A 83 -7.56 10.93 9.71
N ILE A 84 -7.86 9.64 9.88
CA ILE A 84 -7.00 8.54 9.41
C ILE A 84 -6.83 8.62 7.88
N ARG A 85 -5.60 8.46 7.41
CA ARG A 85 -5.29 8.42 5.98
C ARG A 85 -5.72 7.09 5.37
N LEU A 86 -6.15 7.15 4.14
CA LEU A 86 -6.71 6.07 3.34
C LEU A 86 -5.66 5.62 2.33
N LEU A 87 -5.03 4.47 2.53
CA LEU A 87 -3.95 3.97 1.68
C LEU A 87 -4.41 2.73 0.89
N THR A 88 -4.34 2.79 -0.44
CA THR A 88 -4.40 1.59 -1.26
C THR A 88 -3.11 0.78 -1.05
N SER A 89 -3.17 -0.51 -0.65
CA SER A 89 -1.97 -1.27 -0.26
C SER A 89 -1.89 -2.66 -0.90
N VAL A 90 -1.55 -2.76 -2.16
CA VAL A 90 -1.33 -1.69 -3.12
C VAL A 90 -2.28 -1.86 -4.29
N MET A 91 -2.76 -0.77 -4.87
CA MET A 91 -3.58 -0.85 -6.08
C MET A 91 -2.76 -1.40 -7.25
N VAL A 92 -3.29 -2.40 -7.92
CA VAL A 92 -2.68 -2.94 -9.14
C VAL A 92 -3.05 -2.05 -10.31
N LEU A 93 -2.14 -1.16 -10.70
CA LEU A 93 -2.39 -0.11 -11.69
C LEU A 93 -3.04 -0.62 -12.99
N PRO A 94 -2.55 -1.72 -13.62
CA PRO A 94 -3.13 -2.19 -14.88
C PRO A 94 -4.51 -2.86 -14.77
N HIS A 95 -5.04 -3.10 -13.58
CA HIS A 95 -6.33 -3.76 -13.41
C HIS A 95 -7.55 -2.90 -13.80
N ARG A 96 -7.36 -1.58 -13.91
CA ARG A 96 -8.46 -0.63 -14.19
C ARG A 96 -8.05 0.39 -15.25
N SER A 97 -9.02 0.90 -16.01
CA SER A 97 -8.79 2.01 -16.95
C SER A 97 -8.22 3.24 -16.20
N PRO A 98 -7.12 3.85 -16.67
CA PRO A 98 -6.45 4.91 -15.94
C PRO A 98 -7.30 6.17 -15.79
N ILE A 99 -8.06 6.58 -16.80
CA ILE A 99 -8.89 7.80 -16.73
C ILE A 99 -10.00 7.62 -15.69
N MET A 100 -10.68 6.47 -15.68
CA MET A 100 -11.71 6.18 -14.70
C MET A 100 -11.12 6.09 -13.28
N THR A 101 -9.97 5.43 -13.14
CA THR A 101 -9.28 5.29 -11.86
C THR A 101 -8.84 6.65 -11.32
N ALA A 102 -8.23 7.50 -12.15
CA ALA A 102 -7.87 8.86 -11.76
C ALA A 102 -9.08 9.65 -11.27
N LYS A 103 -10.26 9.46 -11.92
CA LYS A 103 -11.52 10.11 -11.53
C LYS A 103 -12.01 9.63 -10.17
N ILE A 104 -12.00 8.33 -9.93
CA ILE A 104 -12.44 7.74 -8.64
C ILE A 104 -11.50 8.22 -7.53
N LEU A 105 -10.19 8.15 -7.72
CA LEU A 105 -9.20 8.60 -6.73
C LEU A 105 -9.32 10.09 -6.42
N ALA A 106 -9.49 10.96 -7.44
CA ALA A 106 -9.75 12.38 -7.22
C ALA A 106 -11.05 12.61 -6.42
N THR A 107 -12.09 11.83 -6.67
CA THR A 107 -13.36 11.91 -5.95
C THR A 107 -13.19 11.48 -4.50
N ILE A 108 -12.49 10.37 -4.24
CA ILE A 108 -12.16 9.93 -2.87
C ILE A 108 -11.36 11.01 -2.14
N ASP A 109 -10.39 11.63 -2.80
CA ASP A 109 -9.57 12.68 -2.21
C ASP A 109 -10.41 13.90 -1.80
N VAL A 110 -11.29 14.36 -2.66
CA VAL A 110 -12.22 15.47 -2.37
C VAL A 110 -13.15 15.13 -1.21
N LEU A 111 -13.84 13.98 -1.27
CA LEU A 111 -14.82 13.57 -0.28
C LEU A 111 -14.20 13.23 1.08
N SER A 112 -12.98 12.71 1.09
CA SER A 112 -12.21 12.45 2.30
C SER A 112 -11.46 13.69 2.83
N LYS A 113 -11.55 14.84 2.15
CA LYS A 113 -10.84 16.10 2.50
C LYS A 113 -9.33 15.94 2.51
N GLY A 114 -8.78 15.29 1.48
CA GLY A 114 -7.33 15.14 1.28
C GLY A 114 -6.69 14.03 2.11
N ARG A 115 -7.42 12.99 2.47
CA ARG A 115 -6.87 11.87 3.24
C ARG A 115 -6.38 10.71 2.36
N LEU A 116 -6.56 10.76 1.04
CA LEU A 116 -6.12 9.70 0.15
C LEU A 116 -4.60 9.66 0.01
N THR A 117 -4.04 8.46 0.00
CA THR A 117 -2.69 8.14 -0.45
C THR A 117 -2.78 6.98 -1.45
N LEU A 118 -2.20 7.15 -2.63
CA LEU A 118 -2.17 6.11 -3.66
C LEU A 118 -0.94 5.22 -3.44
N GLY A 119 -1.13 4.09 -2.76
CA GLY A 119 -0.14 3.01 -2.77
C GLY A 119 -0.37 2.14 -4.00
N CYS A 120 0.64 1.95 -4.83
CA CYS A 120 0.48 1.31 -6.13
C CYS A 120 1.58 0.29 -6.45
N GLY A 121 1.19 -0.71 -7.21
CA GLY A 121 2.03 -1.76 -7.76
C GLY A 121 1.59 -2.14 -9.16
N VAL A 122 2.21 -3.18 -9.71
CA VAL A 122 1.91 -3.63 -11.08
C VAL A 122 1.32 -5.04 -11.16
N GLY A 123 1.11 -5.68 -10.01
CA GLY A 123 0.53 -7.01 -9.92
C GLY A 123 1.52 -8.16 -10.14
N TRP A 124 1.11 -9.34 -9.71
CA TRP A 124 1.91 -10.57 -9.75
C TRP A 124 1.16 -11.76 -10.36
N MET A 125 -0.19 -11.73 -10.37
CA MET A 125 -1.05 -12.84 -10.78
C MET A 125 -1.49 -12.69 -12.23
N ARG A 126 -0.85 -13.44 -13.14
CA ARG A 126 -1.18 -13.42 -14.59
C ARG A 126 -2.63 -13.80 -14.84
N GLU A 127 -3.12 -14.81 -14.13
CA GLU A 127 -4.46 -15.34 -14.31
C GLU A 127 -5.55 -14.32 -13.96
N GLU A 128 -5.30 -13.42 -13.01
CA GLU A 128 -6.21 -12.32 -12.72
C GLU A 128 -6.24 -11.30 -13.87
N PHE A 129 -5.08 -10.94 -14.43
CA PHE A 129 -5.00 -10.07 -15.61
C PHE A 129 -5.79 -10.62 -16.80
N GLU A 130 -5.66 -11.93 -17.06
CA GLU A 130 -6.37 -12.60 -18.14
C GLU A 130 -7.89 -12.60 -17.89
N ALA A 131 -8.31 -12.90 -16.66
CA ALA A 131 -9.73 -12.98 -16.28
C ALA A 131 -10.48 -11.64 -16.41
N ILE A 132 -9.80 -10.53 -16.16
CA ILE A 132 -10.40 -9.18 -16.23
C ILE A 132 -10.10 -8.46 -17.55
N SER A 133 -9.47 -9.14 -18.50
CA SER A 133 -9.03 -8.55 -19.79
C SER A 133 -8.15 -7.29 -19.59
N ALA A 134 -7.28 -7.31 -18.58
CA ALA A 134 -6.30 -6.26 -18.36
C ALA A 134 -5.24 -6.24 -19.49
N PRO A 135 -4.46 -5.16 -19.64
CA PRO A 135 -3.33 -5.12 -20.56
C PRO A 135 -2.36 -6.28 -20.35
N ASN A 136 -1.56 -6.58 -21.38
CA ASN A 136 -0.62 -7.70 -21.36
C ASN A 136 0.22 -7.74 -20.06
N PHE A 137 0.14 -8.86 -19.36
CA PHE A 137 0.84 -9.06 -18.09
C PHE A 137 2.36 -8.82 -18.19
N ASP A 138 2.99 -9.15 -19.32
CA ASP A 138 4.44 -9.00 -19.50
C ASP A 138 4.84 -7.52 -19.64
N GLU A 139 3.91 -6.66 -20.01
CA GLU A 139 4.08 -5.20 -20.15
C GLU A 139 3.59 -4.42 -18.92
N ARG A 140 3.06 -5.10 -17.89
CA ARG A 140 2.44 -4.46 -16.72
C ARG A 140 3.28 -3.38 -16.05
N GLY A 141 4.61 -3.49 -16.15
CA GLY A 141 5.54 -2.49 -15.62
C GLY A 141 5.53 -1.18 -16.41
N GLN A 142 5.47 -1.26 -17.73
CA GLN A 142 5.40 -0.11 -18.64
C GLN A 142 4.01 0.53 -18.56
N VAL A 143 2.96 -0.29 -18.64
CA VAL A 143 1.57 0.14 -18.44
C VAL A 143 1.40 0.90 -17.12
N GLY A 144 1.88 0.34 -16.01
CA GLY A 144 1.78 0.98 -14.70
C GLY A 144 2.56 2.31 -14.62
N SER A 145 3.72 2.39 -15.27
CA SER A 145 4.48 3.65 -15.32
C SER A 145 3.77 4.72 -16.17
N GLU A 146 3.13 4.33 -17.28
CA GLU A 146 2.34 5.24 -18.11
C GLU A 146 1.10 5.71 -17.34
N TYR A 147 0.40 4.81 -16.63
CA TYR A 147 -0.79 5.17 -15.84
C TYR A 147 -0.49 6.18 -14.73
N LEU A 148 0.67 6.08 -14.07
CA LEU A 148 1.09 7.11 -13.11
C LEU A 148 1.31 8.48 -13.75
N LYS A 149 1.87 8.54 -14.97
CA LYS A 149 2.00 9.80 -15.72
C LYS A 149 0.64 10.37 -16.08
N ILE A 150 -0.31 9.51 -16.52
CA ILE A 150 -1.69 9.90 -16.81
C ILE A 150 -2.37 10.47 -15.57
N PHE A 151 -2.21 9.85 -14.40
CA PHE A 151 -2.79 10.36 -13.16
C PHE A 151 -2.25 11.76 -12.83
N LYS A 152 -0.94 11.94 -12.89
CA LYS A 152 -0.33 13.25 -12.66
C LYS A 152 -0.85 14.29 -13.66
N GLU A 153 -0.89 13.97 -14.96
CA GLU A 153 -1.44 14.86 -15.99
C GLU A 153 -2.88 15.26 -15.70
N LEU A 154 -3.76 14.29 -15.43
CA LEU A 154 -5.17 14.52 -15.15
C LEU A 154 -5.40 15.33 -13.87
N TRP A 155 -4.58 15.13 -12.84
CA TRP A 155 -4.76 15.79 -11.54
C TRP A 155 -4.18 17.21 -11.48
N THR A 156 -3.14 17.49 -12.26
CA THR A 156 -2.40 18.77 -12.12
C THR A 156 -2.64 19.74 -13.26
N ASN A 157 -2.86 19.25 -14.48
CA ASN A 157 -3.03 20.11 -15.65
C ASN A 157 -4.51 20.51 -15.85
N GLU A 158 -4.78 21.80 -16.07
CA GLU A 158 -6.16 22.29 -16.32
C GLU A 158 -6.72 21.82 -17.67
N ASN A 159 -5.87 21.72 -18.68
CA ASN A 159 -6.21 21.24 -20.02
C ASN A 159 -5.42 19.95 -20.29
N PRO A 160 -5.78 18.83 -19.67
CA PRO A 160 -4.99 17.63 -19.76
C PRO A 160 -5.02 17.02 -21.15
N SER A 161 -3.83 16.64 -21.63
CA SER A 161 -3.64 15.88 -22.85
C SER A 161 -2.50 14.89 -22.68
N PHE A 162 -2.64 13.71 -23.28
CA PHE A 162 -1.64 12.67 -23.15
C PHE A 162 -1.56 11.87 -24.45
N SER A 163 -0.36 11.47 -24.84
CA SER A 163 -0.10 10.56 -25.96
C SER A 163 0.96 9.57 -25.50
N GLY A 164 0.54 8.35 -25.19
CA GLY A 164 1.37 7.25 -24.73
C GLY A 164 1.28 6.04 -25.65
N ASP A 165 1.91 4.96 -25.21
CA ASP A 165 1.93 3.67 -25.91
C ASP A 165 0.63 2.88 -25.67
N TYR A 166 -0.03 3.08 -24.52
CA TYR A 166 -1.21 2.34 -24.08
C TYR A 166 -2.47 3.19 -24.07
N GLU A 167 -2.34 4.50 -23.82
CA GLU A 167 -3.48 5.41 -23.73
C GLU A 167 -3.16 6.76 -24.38
N SER A 168 -4.20 7.36 -24.98
CA SER A 168 -4.10 8.70 -25.54
C SER A 168 -5.41 9.45 -25.39
N PHE A 169 -5.33 10.72 -25.01
CA PHE A 169 -6.49 11.60 -24.93
C PHE A 169 -6.09 13.07 -25.14
N ASN A 170 -7.03 13.84 -25.64
CA ASN A 170 -6.91 15.29 -25.78
C ASN A 170 -8.29 15.95 -25.71
N ASN A 171 -8.32 17.26 -25.60
CA ASN A 171 -9.55 18.07 -25.65
C ASN A 171 -10.64 17.60 -24.67
N ILE A 172 -10.23 17.34 -23.43
CA ILE A 172 -11.12 16.91 -22.34
C ILE A 172 -11.03 17.87 -21.13
N PHE A 173 -12.13 18.00 -20.41
CA PHE A 173 -12.12 18.51 -19.04
C PHE A 173 -12.00 17.35 -18.06
N PHE A 174 -11.14 17.51 -17.07
CA PHE A 174 -11.05 16.57 -15.96
C PHE A 174 -11.27 17.32 -14.63
N ALA A 175 -12.42 17.12 -14.02
CA ALA A 175 -12.82 17.69 -12.72
C ALA A 175 -13.69 16.69 -11.96
N PRO A 176 -13.70 16.70 -10.59
CA PRO A 176 -12.88 17.58 -9.77
C PRO A 176 -11.40 17.23 -9.84
N LYS A 177 -10.54 18.20 -9.55
CA LYS A 177 -9.13 17.94 -9.22
C LYS A 177 -9.05 17.49 -7.77
N PRO A 178 -8.03 16.69 -7.38
CA PRO A 178 -7.76 16.42 -5.97
C PRO A 178 -7.58 17.69 -5.15
N VAL A 179 -7.95 17.66 -3.87
CA VAL A 179 -7.72 18.79 -2.95
C VAL A 179 -6.26 18.87 -2.51
N GLN A 180 -5.57 17.72 -2.43
CA GLN A 180 -4.14 17.66 -2.17
C GLN A 180 -3.34 18.22 -3.35
N LYS A 181 -2.27 18.96 -3.07
CA LYS A 181 -1.43 19.60 -4.08
C LYS A 181 0.03 19.14 -3.95
N PRO A 182 0.70 18.83 -5.06
CA PRO A 182 0.20 18.88 -6.44
C PRO A 182 -0.84 17.80 -6.76
N HIS A 183 -0.83 16.68 -6.04
CA HIS A 183 -1.74 15.53 -6.16
C HIS A 183 -1.70 14.69 -4.87
N PRO A 184 -2.59 13.69 -4.66
CA PRO A 184 -2.47 12.72 -3.59
C PRO A 184 -1.09 12.04 -3.61
N PRO A 185 -0.42 11.81 -2.46
CA PRO A 185 0.89 11.17 -2.44
C PRO A 185 0.85 9.79 -3.11
N ILE A 186 1.87 9.52 -3.94
CA ILE A 186 2.02 8.27 -4.69
C ILE A 186 3.11 7.42 -4.04
N TRP A 187 2.70 6.33 -3.39
CA TRP A 187 3.58 5.37 -2.76
C TRP A 187 3.80 4.15 -3.68
N VAL A 188 5.02 3.93 -4.11
CA VAL A 188 5.32 2.85 -5.05
C VAL A 188 5.81 1.61 -4.32
N GLY A 189 5.06 0.51 -4.46
CA GLY A 189 5.40 -0.79 -3.91
C GLY A 189 6.38 -1.58 -4.77
N GLY A 190 6.95 -2.61 -4.16
CA GLY A 190 7.83 -3.58 -4.79
C GLY A 190 9.32 -3.32 -4.59
N GLU A 191 10.10 -4.41 -4.63
CA GLU A 191 11.50 -4.48 -4.22
C GLU A 191 12.46 -4.69 -5.39
N SER A 192 11.93 -4.99 -6.59
CA SER A 192 12.73 -5.22 -7.81
C SER A 192 13.34 -3.92 -8.35
N ALA A 193 14.42 -4.03 -9.16
CA ALA A 193 15.02 -2.85 -9.78
C ALA A 193 14.03 -2.00 -10.61
N PRO A 194 13.12 -2.57 -11.43
CA PRO A 194 12.09 -1.78 -12.10
C PRO A 194 11.14 -1.05 -11.15
N ALA A 195 10.80 -1.66 -9.99
CA ALA A 195 9.96 -1.01 -8.98
C ALA A 195 10.68 0.17 -8.32
N LEU A 196 11.95 -0.01 -7.95
CA LEU A 196 12.80 1.08 -7.41
C LEU A 196 12.95 2.22 -8.41
N LYS A 197 13.19 1.94 -9.69
CA LYS A 197 13.25 2.97 -10.75
C LYS A 197 11.93 3.73 -10.88
N ARG A 198 10.80 3.05 -10.76
CA ARG A 198 9.48 3.69 -10.77
C ARG A 198 9.27 4.57 -9.54
N ALA A 199 9.65 4.11 -8.34
CA ALA A 199 9.61 4.90 -7.13
C ALA A 199 10.50 6.14 -7.25
N ALA A 200 11.72 5.98 -7.72
CA ALA A 200 12.69 7.05 -7.90
C ALA A 200 12.24 8.13 -8.91
N SER A 201 11.59 7.71 -10.02
CA SER A 201 11.22 8.64 -11.10
C SER A 201 9.80 9.21 -10.98
N LEU A 202 8.86 8.47 -10.40
CA LEU A 202 7.43 8.81 -10.43
C LEU A 202 6.75 8.82 -9.05
N GLY A 203 7.35 8.18 -8.03
CA GLY A 203 6.76 8.08 -6.69
C GLY A 203 7.13 9.26 -5.79
N ASP A 204 6.31 9.49 -4.77
CA ASP A 204 6.62 10.39 -3.66
C ASP A 204 7.16 9.61 -2.45
N CYS A 205 6.92 8.29 -2.42
CA CYS A 205 7.39 7.39 -1.38
C CYS A 205 7.67 6.01 -1.96
N TRP A 206 8.71 5.35 -1.44
CA TRP A 206 8.92 3.92 -1.68
C TRP A 206 8.29 3.11 -0.55
N TYR A 207 7.44 2.14 -0.92
CA TYR A 207 6.64 1.33 0.00
C TYR A 207 6.85 -0.17 -0.23
N PRO A 208 7.99 -0.76 0.21
CA PRO A 208 8.25 -2.19 0.11
C PRO A 208 7.51 -3.00 1.15
N ILE A 209 7.39 -4.31 0.87
CA ILE A 209 7.04 -5.32 1.84
C ILE A 209 8.28 -6.17 2.16
N GLY A 210 8.59 -6.34 3.45
CA GLY A 210 9.85 -6.99 3.86
C GLY A 210 9.87 -8.51 3.67
N SER A 211 8.73 -9.16 3.45
CA SER A 211 8.59 -10.62 3.40
C SER A 211 8.86 -11.26 2.03
N ASN A 212 9.28 -10.50 1.02
CA ASN A 212 9.56 -11.05 -0.30
C ASN A 212 10.84 -11.92 -0.29
N PRO A 213 10.78 -13.25 -0.41
CA PRO A 213 11.96 -14.11 -0.31
C PRO A 213 12.97 -13.90 -1.45
N ARG A 214 12.53 -13.39 -2.60
CA ARG A 214 13.42 -13.05 -3.72
C ARG A 214 14.20 -11.76 -3.49
N PHE A 215 13.66 -10.85 -2.69
CA PHE A 215 14.24 -9.56 -2.36
C PHE A 215 14.04 -9.26 -0.86
N PRO A 216 14.61 -10.08 0.04
CA PRO A 216 14.33 -9.97 1.46
C PRO A 216 14.82 -8.63 2.02
N LEU A 217 13.96 -8.00 2.81
CA LEU A 217 14.25 -6.75 3.52
C LEU A 217 14.00 -6.92 5.04
N ASP A 218 14.33 -8.08 5.55
CA ASP A 218 14.01 -8.61 6.88
C ASP A 218 15.07 -8.30 7.95
N ASN A 219 16.01 -7.41 7.62
CA ASN A 219 16.99 -6.87 8.56
C ASN A 219 17.52 -5.50 8.08
N HIS A 220 18.15 -4.79 9.01
CA HIS A 220 18.65 -3.44 8.83
C HIS A 220 19.62 -3.30 7.62
N ASP A 221 20.57 -4.23 7.44
CA ASP A 221 21.57 -4.09 6.38
C ASP A 221 20.97 -4.31 4.98
N ARG A 222 20.05 -5.25 4.84
CA ARG A 222 19.32 -5.50 3.58
C ARG A 222 18.46 -4.31 3.20
N LEU A 223 17.74 -3.74 4.17
CA LEU A 223 16.92 -2.55 3.94
C LEU A 223 17.80 -1.34 3.58
N ARG A 224 18.88 -1.09 4.32
CA ARG A 224 19.86 -0.03 4.04
C ARG A 224 20.42 -0.13 2.62
N ALA A 225 20.88 -1.31 2.22
CA ALA A 225 21.41 -1.53 0.89
C ALA A 225 20.38 -1.26 -0.22
N ARG A 226 19.10 -1.58 0.04
CA ARG A 226 18.04 -1.33 -0.92
C ARG A 226 17.67 0.15 -1.01
N ILE A 227 17.64 0.87 0.12
CA ILE A 227 17.46 2.33 0.17
C ILE A 227 18.60 3.03 -0.59
N SER A 228 19.86 2.62 -0.36
CA SER A 228 20.99 3.18 -1.11
C SER A 228 20.85 2.98 -2.63
N ARG A 229 20.29 1.85 -3.05
CA ARG A 229 20.03 1.60 -4.48
C ARG A 229 18.90 2.48 -5.02
N LEU A 230 17.84 2.72 -4.23
CA LEU A 230 16.77 3.65 -4.58
C LEU A 230 17.33 5.05 -4.78
N HIS A 231 18.15 5.52 -3.85
CA HIS A 231 18.80 6.83 -3.91
C HIS A 231 19.68 6.97 -5.16
N GLY A 232 20.48 5.95 -5.49
CA GLY A 232 21.26 5.94 -6.72
C GLY A 232 20.41 6.06 -7.99
N PHE A 233 19.22 5.42 -8.03
CA PHE A 233 18.31 5.61 -9.15
C PHE A 233 17.68 7.01 -9.16
N ALA A 234 17.40 7.63 -8.02
CA ALA A 234 16.91 9.00 -7.97
C ALA A 234 17.95 9.97 -8.56
N GLU A 235 19.22 9.83 -8.18
CA GLU A 235 20.33 10.60 -8.74
C GLU A 235 20.49 10.40 -10.26
N GLU A 236 20.35 9.14 -10.76
CA GLU A 236 20.35 8.84 -12.20
C GLU A 236 19.24 9.61 -12.96
N PHE A 237 18.09 9.84 -12.31
CA PHE A 237 16.97 10.61 -12.86
C PHE A 237 17.07 12.12 -12.58
N GLY A 238 18.14 12.60 -11.94
CA GLY A 238 18.34 14.02 -11.60
C GLY A 238 17.41 14.52 -10.48
N ARG A 239 16.92 13.61 -9.63
CA ARG A 239 16.04 13.90 -8.51
C ARG A 239 16.80 13.81 -7.19
N ASP A 240 16.53 14.74 -6.25
CA ASP A 240 17.05 14.62 -4.89
C ASP A 240 16.48 13.37 -4.20
N PRO A 241 17.33 12.43 -3.73
CA PRO A 241 16.86 11.25 -2.99
C PRO A 241 16.03 11.59 -1.75
N ASN A 242 16.27 12.73 -1.10
CA ASN A 242 15.56 13.18 0.10
C ASN A 242 14.10 13.60 -0.19
N GLU A 243 13.72 13.80 -1.43
CA GLU A 243 12.33 14.04 -1.84
C GLU A 243 11.49 12.78 -1.85
N ILE A 244 12.12 11.60 -1.72
CA ILE A 244 11.44 10.30 -1.72
C ILE A 244 11.30 9.82 -0.29
N ASP A 245 10.08 9.87 0.21
CA ASP A 245 9.76 9.35 1.54
C ASP A 245 9.90 7.82 1.59
N LEU A 246 10.05 7.27 2.79
CA LEU A 246 10.23 5.84 3.00
C LEU A 246 9.12 5.30 3.90
N ALA A 247 8.43 4.30 3.41
CA ALA A 247 7.48 3.49 4.16
C ALA A 247 7.96 2.04 4.22
N TYR A 248 7.40 1.25 5.12
CA TYR A 248 7.70 -0.17 5.22
C TYR A 248 6.47 -0.96 5.65
N SER A 249 6.24 -2.12 5.06
CA SER A 249 5.18 -3.04 5.45
C SER A 249 5.76 -4.28 6.13
N ALA A 250 5.39 -4.49 7.39
CA ALA A 250 5.69 -5.69 8.17
C ALA A 250 4.42 -6.50 8.40
N SER A 251 3.92 -7.15 7.33
CA SER A 251 2.67 -7.92 7.36
C SER A 251 2.71 -9.16 8.26
N TRP A 252 3.92 -9.61 8.65
CA TRP A 252 4.15 -10.73 9.56
C TRP A 252 4.33 -10.31 11.02
N PHE A 253 4.13 -9.02 11.32
CA PHE A 253 4.30 -8.46 12.66
C PHE A 253 3.52 -9.25 13.72
N GLU A 254 4.18 -9.52 14.86
CA GLU A 254 3.56 -10.10 16.03
C GLU A 254 4.27 -9.63 17.30
N THR A 255 3.50 -9.19 18.30
CA THR A 255 4.01 -8.85 19.62
C THR A 255 3.00 -9.20 20.71
N SER A 256 3.52 -9.72 21.81
CA SER A 256 2.76 -9.95 23.04
C SER A 256 3.73 -10.03 24.24
N PRO A 257 3.23 -10.02 25.50
CA PRO A 257 4.11 -10.05 26.69
C PRO A 257 5.06 -11.26 26.73
N ASN A 258 4.66 -12.39 26.16
CA ASN A 258 5.41 -13.63 26.19
C ASN A 258 5.93 -14.07 24.82
N GLN A 259 5.82 -13.20 23.80
CA GLN A 259 6.31 -13.49 22.46
C GLN A 259 7.83 -13.65 22.50
N LYS A 260 8.32 -14.77 22.01
CA LYS A 260 9.75 -14.99 21.84
C LYS A 260 10.22 -14.36 20.54
N ARG A 261 11.43 -13.82 20.58
CA ARG A 261 12.11 -13.34 19.38
C ARG A 261 12.27 -14.47 18.36
N GLU A 262 11.71 -14.30 17.18
CA GLU A 262 11.89 -15.23 16.07
C GLU A 262 12.62 -14.57 14.91
N LYS A 263 12.20 -13.38 14.54
CA LYS A 263 12.76 -12.57 13.46
C LYS A 263 12.39 -11.10 13.67
N TRP A 264 12.81 -10.25 12.77
CA TRP A 264 12.48 -8.83 12.78
C TRP A 264 10.96 -8.63 12.83
N PHE A 265 10.48 -7.75 13.70
CA PHE A 265 9.07 -7.47 14.02
C PHE A 265 8.27 -8.64 14.65
N ILE A 266 8.93 -9.69 15.12
CA ILE A 266 8.30 -10.72 15.98
C ILE A 266 9.09 -10.81 17.28
N GLY A 267 8.47 -10.46 18.40
CA GLY A 267 9.11 -10.49 19.71
C GLY A 267 8.33 -9.75 20.77
N SER A 268 8.97 -9.56 21.93
CA SER A 268 8.46 -8.72 23.00
C SER A 268 8.29 -7.26 22.54
N PRO A 269 7.51 -6.42 23.25
CA PRO A 269 7.37 -5.01 22.91
C PRO A 269 8.70 -4.26 22.83
N ASP A 270 9.65 -4.56 23.71
CA ASP A 270 10.97 -3.92 23.71
C ASP A 270 11.77 -4.29 22.46
N GLU A 271 11.79 -5.57 22.09
CA GLU A 271 12.47 -6.04 20.87
C GLU A 271 11.83 -5.44 19.59
N VAL A 272 10.51 -5.35 19.54
CA VAL A 272 9.81 -4.70 18.41
C VAL A 272 10.09 -3.19 18.38
N THR A 273 10.19 -2.55 19.55
CA THR A 273 10.58 -1.14 19.64
C THR A 273 12.00 -0.91 19.09
N GLU A 274 12.95 -1.80 19.40
CA GLU A 274 14.31 -1.75 18.82
C GLU A 274 14.29 -1.89 17.31
N ASP A 275 13.48 -2.82 16.76
CA ASP A 275 13.35 -2.99 15.32
C ASP A 275 12.79 -1.74 14.62
N ILE A 276 11.78 -1.13 15.22
CA ILE A 276 11.19 0.12 14.71
C ILE A 276 12.20 1.28 14.80
N ALA A 277 13.00 1.36 15.85
CA ALA A 277 14.06 2.34 15.96
C ALA A 277 15.09 2.19 14.84
N GLN A 278 15.50 0.94 14.53
CA GLN A 278 16.44 0.66 13.46
C GLN A 278 15.92 1.11 12.07
N ILE A 279 14.64 0.86 11.74
CA ILE A 279 14.10 1.33 10.46
C ILE A 279 13.94 2.86 10.43
N LYS A 280 13.61 3.48 11.58
CA LYS A 280 13.52 4.93 11.71
C LYS A 280 14.88 5.61 11.47
N GLU A 281 15.98 5.02 11.96
CA GLU A 281 17.34 5.49 11.70
C GLU A 281 17.69 5.47 10.20
N LEU A 282 17.11 4.56 9.43
CA LEU A 282 17.24 4.49 7.98
C LEU A 282 16.35 5.51 7.24
N GLY A 283 15.58 6.34 7.95
CA GLY A 283 14.70 7.36 7.38
C GLY A 283 13.28 6.86 7.09
N VAL A 284 12.90 5.66 7.52
CA VAL A 284 11.51 5.17 7.36
C VAL A 284 10.59 5.96 8.28
N ASN A 285 9.59 6.63 7.70
CA ASN A 285 8.64 7.50 8.40
C ASN A 285 7.27 6.87 8.59
N HIS A 286 6.97 5.80 7.86
CA HIS A 286 5.67 5.13 7.87
C HIS A 286 5.84 3.62 8.01
N LEU A 287 5.18 3.02 8.99
CA LEU A 287 5.20 1.57 9.22
C LEU A 287 3.77 1.03 9.19
N VAL A 288 3.50 0.12 8.26
CA VAL A 288 2.21 -0.58 8.14
C VAL A 288 2.33 -1.98 8.71
N LEU A 289 1.44 -2.31 9.63
CA LEU A 289 1.40 -3.56 10.37
C LEU A 289 0.13 -4.35 10.05
N SER A 290 0.12 -5.65 10.34
CA SER A 290 -1.07 -6.50 10.30
C SER A 290 -1.42 -6.94 11.71
N PHE A 291 -2.68 -6.86 12.07
CA PHE A 291 -3.22 -7.34 13.35
C PHE A 291 -4.28 -8.43 13.08
N PRO A 292 -3.86 -9.67 12.80
CA PRO A 292 -4.79 -10.75 12.51
C PRO A 292 -5.62 -11.11 13.74
N GLY A 293 -6.89 -11.44 13.51
CA GLY A 293 -7.82 -11.88 14.55
C GLY A 293 -9.07 -12.50 13.95
N THR A 294 -9.79 -13.26 14.77
CA THR A 294 -11.04 -13.92 14.41
C THR A 294 -12.28 -13.12 14.82
N SER A 295 -12.08 -12.03 15.59
CA SER A 295 -13.11 -11.08 16.01
C SER A 295 -12.57 -9.65 16.00
N THR A 296 -13.48 -8.66 15.95
CA THR A 296 -13.12 -7.23 16.03
C THR A 296 -12.45 -6.92 17.37
N SER A 297 -12.94 -7.50 18.46
CA SER A 297 -12.34 -7.34 19.80
C SER A 297 -10.90 -7.82 19.83
N GLU A 298 -10.60 -9.02 19.31
CA GLU A 298 -9.23 -9.55 19.27
C GLU A 298 -8.29 -8.64 18.48
N ILE A 299 -8.74 -8.11 17.35
CA ILE A 299 -7.95 -7.17 16.54
C ILE A 299 -7.67 -5.89 17.33
N LEU A 300 -8.71 -5.31 17.94
CA LEU A 300 -8.60 -4.07 18.73
C LEU A 300 -7.76 -4.24 19.98
N ASP A 301 -7.82 -5.39 20.65
CA ASP A 301 -6.98 -5.69 21.81
C ASP A 301 -5.49 -5.71 21.44
N LYS A 302 -5.15 -6.35 20.30
CA LYS A 302 -3.78 -6.35 19.78
C LYS A 302 -3.32 -4.93 19.38
N MET A 303 -4.19 -4.16 18.72
CA MET A 303 -3.91 -2.77 18.35
C MET A 303 -3.73 -1.88 19.58
N SER A 304 -4.57 -2.03 20.59
CA SER A 304 -4.47 -1.32 21.87
C SER A 304 -3.17 -1.65 22.58
N TYR A 305 -2.82 -2.94 22.66
CA TYR A 305 -1.56 -3.38 23.25
C TYR A 305 -0.33 -2.75 22.58
N PHE A 306 -0.31 -2.71 21.25
CA PHE A 306 0.76 -2.06 20.49
C PHE A 306 0.77 -0.53 20.72
N SER A 307 -0.40 0.10 20.70
CA SER A 307 -0.53 1.53 20.98
C SER A 307 -0.02 1.91 22.35
N ASP A 308 -0.27 1.08 23.38
CA ASP A 308 0.14 1.36 24.76
C ASP A 308 1.61 1.07 25.02
N LYS A 309 2.17 0.02 24.42
CA LYS A 309 3.51 -0.48 24.77
C LYS A 309 4.61 0.00 23.80
N VAL A 310 4.28 0.21 22.54
CA VAL A 310 5.28 0.50 21.50
C VAL A 310 5.18 1.93 20.98
N MET A 311 3.99 2.38 20.56
CA MET A 311 3.83 3.71 19.93
C MET A 311 4.34 4.90 20.74
N PRO A 312 4.28 4.93 22.12
CA PRO A 312 4.73 6.10 22.88
C PRO A 312 6.22 6.42 22.70
N GLN A 313 7.04 5.44 22.34
CA GLN A 313 8.47 5.63 22.09
C GLN A 313 8.78 6.41 20.80
N PHE A 314 7.76 6.63 19.95
CA PHE A 314 7.91 7.24 18.60
C PHE A 314 7.07 8.49 18.37
N LYS A 315 6.42 8.99 19.43
CA LYS A 315 5.63 10.24 19.41
C LYS A 315 6.51 11.49 19.39
#